data_3c300a42a0de0052bebff8082ad9a1f6
#
_entry.id   3c300a42a0de0052bebff8082ad9a1f6
#
_cell.length_a   1.000
_cell.length_b   1.000
_cell.length_c   1.000
_cell.angle_alpha   90.00
_cell.angle_beta   90.00
_cell.angle_gamma   90.00
#
_symmetry.space_group_name_H-M   'P 1'
#
loop_
_entity.id
_entity.type
_entity.pdbx_description
1 polymer ?
#
loop_
_entity_poly.entity_id
_entity_poly.type
_entity_poly.pdbx_seq_one_letter_code
_entity_poly.pdbx_strand_id
1 'polypeptide(L)'
;MKNILFYKYVDIENPEKLRQEQFKLASSLNLLGTILVAKEGINGCLSGNEKDLKEYKKALAKNKKFSDIKFKEGIAKNHTFRKLYVRLRNEIVSSKFNVDLKNKGKYIEPKELKILLDNNEKVILLDARNNYEYDIGRFKNAIHLNLDTFREFPEKIKELQGNNKKSYNTDKNNDKIKNLNNNKNKLDKISNKINYEFLKNKKIITYCTGGVRCEKASALLKENGFDNVYQLHGGILTYGKECGNAHWEGKCFVFDTRGAIDIDPNSQSEPITQCVLCHLPNSDIHNCALTTCDRFFTACRDCFNVLKGCCSKRCRGELLKKPVEMLN
;
A
#
# COMPACT_ATOMS: atom_id res chain seq x y z
N MET A 1 17.21 15.68 -4.33
CA MET A 1 16.91 14.89 -3.13
C MET A 1 16.71 13.41 -3.47
N LYS A 2 16.94 12.52 -2.52
CA LYS A 2 16.59 11.10 -2.60
C LYS A 2 15.66 10.73 -1.46
N ASN A 3 15.00 9.61 -1.57
CA ASN A 3 14.28 8.97 -0.48
C ASN A 3 14.65 7.51 -0.38
N ILE A 4 14.59 6.98 0.84
CA ILE A 4 14.80 5.58 1.14
C ILE A 4 13.57 5.03 1.87
N LEU A 5 13.14 3.84 1.45
CA LEU A 5 12.14 3.03 2.14
C LEU A 5 12.81 1.76 2.64
N PHE A 6 12.58 1.42 3.89
CA PHE A 6 13.17 0.24 4.51
C PHE A 6 12.26 -0.33 5.59
N TYR A 7 12.36 -1.62 5.81
CA TYR A 7 11.74 -2.28 6.96
C TYR A 7 12.54 -3.54 7.34
N LYS A 8 12.39 -3.94 8.57
CA LYS A 8 12.85 -5.24 9.03
C LYS A 8 12.00 -5.73 10.21
N TYR A 9 11.50 -6.95 10.09
CA TYR A 9 10.93 -7.68 11.22
C TYR A 9 12.07 -8.35 11.97
N VAL A 10 12.28 -7.96 13.21
CA VAL A 10 13.29 -8.50 14.14
C VAL A 10 12.90 -8.11 15.55
N ASP A 11 13.07 -8.99 16.50
CA ASP A 11 12.75 -8.69 17.92
C ASP A 11 13.62 -7.54 18.45
N ILE A 12 12.97 -6.50 18.95
CA ILE A 12 13.58 -5.32 19.54
C ILE A 12 13.33 -5.34 21.06
N GLU A 13 14.36 -5.54 21.84
CA GLU A 13 14.29 -5.63 23.30
C GLU A 13 13.80 -4.30 23.92
N ASN A 14 14.33 -3.19 23.46
CA ASN A 14 13.96 -1.85 23.93
C ASN A 14 13.57 -0.93 22.76
N PRO A 15 12.30 -0.98 22.32
CA PRO A 15 11.82 -0.16 21.20
C PRO A 15 11.89 1.34 21.47
N GLU A 16 11.72 1.79 22.72
CA GLU A 16 11.80 3.22 23.07
C GLU A 16 13.24 3.74 22.93
N LYS A 17 14.24 2.99 23.38
CA LYS A 17 15.65 3.33 23.17
C LYS A 17 15.98 3.43 21.69
N LEU A 18 15.56 2.43 20.89
CA LEU A 18 15.74 2.46 19.44
C LEU A 18 15.05 3.67 18.80
N ARG A 19 13.83 4.00 19.21
CA ARG A 19 13.11 5.20 18.74
C ARG A 19 13.93 6.47 18.96
N GLN A 20 14.48 6.64 20.17
CA GLN A 20 15.31 7.81 20.52
C GLN A 20 16.59 7.86 19.72
N GLU A 21 17.28 6.74 19.55
CA GLU A 21 18.49 6.61 18.73
C GLU A 21 18.20 7.01 17.28
N GLN A 22 17.11 6.48 16.67
CA GLN A 22 16.73 6.78 15.31
C GLN A 22 16.32 8.24 15.13
N PHE A 23 15.64 8.84 16.12
CA PHE A 23 15.29 10.27 16.08
C PHE A 23 16.57 11.14 16.11
N LYS A 24 17.49 10.88 17.05
CA LYS A 24 18.75 11.62 17.14
C LYS A 24 19.57 11.50 15.85
N LEU A 25 19.72 10.28 15.31
CA LEU A 25 20.48 10.02 14.10
C LEU A 25 19.86 10.73 12.88
N ALA A 26 18.57 10.53 12.63
CA ALA A 26 17.91 11.14 11.48
C ALA A 26 17.86 12.68 11.59
N SER A 27 17.67 13.21 12.78
CA SER A 27 17.66 14.65 13.06
C SER A 27 19.04 15.29 12.83
N SER A 28 20.12 14.67 13.32
CA SER A 28 21.50 15.18 13.12
C SER A 28 21.94 15.18 11.63
N LEU A 29 21.29 14.39 10.81
CA LEU A 29 21.51 14.31 9.36
C LEU A 29 20.47 15.10 8.55
N ASN A 30 19.68 15.96 9.18
CA ASN A 30 18.63 16.77 8.55
C ASN A 30 17.66 15.96 7.67
N LEU A 31 17.39 14.71 8.03
CA LEU A 31 16.47 13.85 7.30
C LEU A 31 15.02 14.13 7.71
N LEU A 32 14.12 14.12 6.74
CA LEU A 32 12.69 14.23 6.96
C LEU A 32 12.01 12.89 6.63
N GLY A 33 10.92 12.57 7.31
CA GLY A 33 10.22 11.33 7.03
C GLY A 33 9.51 10.72 8.23
N THR A 34 9.16 9.47 8.10
CA THR A 34 8.49 8.71 9.17
C THR A 34 9.23 7.40 9.42
N ILE A 35 9.54 7.13 10.68
CA ILE A 35 10.05 5.84 11.15
C ILE A 35 9.08 5.32 12.21
N LEU A 36 8.61 4.09 12.03
CA LEU A 36 7.84 3.34 13.01
C LEU A 36 8.76 2.32 13.68
N VAL A 37 8.77 2.31 14.99
CA VAL A 37 9.53 1.35 15.81
C VAL A 37 8.53 0.60 16.68
N ALA A 38 8.64 -0.71 16.69
CA ALA A 38 7.84 -1.61 17.52
C ALA A 38 8.71 -2.74 18.08
N LYS A 39 8.14 -3.54 18.96
CA LYS A 39 8.81 -4.74 19.46
C LYS A 39 9.15 -5.72 18.31
N GLU A 40 8.30 -5.79 17.29
CA GLU A 40 8.45 -6.66 16.12
C GLU A 40 9.43 -6.14 15.05
N GLY A 41 10.01 -4.91 15.20
CA GLY A 41 10.95 -4.38 14.22
C GLY A 41 10.91 -2.88 13.97
N ILE A 42 11.32 -2.50 12.75
CA ILE A 42 11.40 -1.12 12.27
C ILE A 42 10.82 -1.03 10.85
N ASN A 43 10.14 0.09 10.56
CA ASN A 43 9.68 0.44 9.21
C ASN A 43 9.83 1.95 9.02
N GLY A 44 10.50 2.37 7.95
CA GLY A 44 10.79 3.78 7.74
C GLY A 44 10.82 4.20 6.28
N CYS A 45 10.43 5.45 6.06
CA CYS A 45 10.67 6.18 4.83
C CYS A 45 11.28 7.53 5.17
N LEU A 46 12.47 7.81 4.64
CA LEU A 46 13.23 9.03 4.87
C LEU A 46 13.60 9.72 3.57
N SER A 47 13.63 11.04 3.60
CA SER A 47 14.04 11.92 2.50
C SER A 47 15.17 12.81 2.95
N GLY A 48 16.18 12.96 2.09
CA GLY A 48 17.36 13.80 2.35
C GLY A 48 18.27 13.89 1.14
N ASN A 49 19.42 14.54 1.31
CA ASN A 49 20.45 14.47 0.29
C ASN A 49 21.14 13.10 0.31
N GLU A 50 21.86 12.78 -0.76
CA GLU A 50 22.47 11.47 -0.94
C GLU A 50 23.53 11.15 0.12
N LYS A 51 24.32 12.16 0.52
CA LYS A 51 25.39 12.01 1.53
C LYS A 51 24.78 11.61 2.87
N ASP A 52 23.79 12.34 3.34
CA ASP A 52 23.16 12.12 4.66
C ASP A 52 22.41 10.79 4.70
N LEU A 53 21.71 10.43 3.62
CA LEU A 53 21.06 9.11 3.53
C LEU A 53 22.06 7.96 3.52
N LYS A 54 23.22 8.14 2.86
CA LYS A 54 24.29 7.14 2.87
C LYS A 54 24.88 6.96 4.27
N GLU A 55 25.05 8.06 5.00
CA GLU A 55 25.53 8.04 6.38
C GLU A 55 24.50 7.38 7.32
N TYR A 56 23.22 7.74 7.20
CA TYR A 56 22.15 7.07 7.94
C TYR A 56 22.16 5.55 7.71
N LYS A 57 22.23 5.09 6.45
CA LYS A 57 22.29 3.66 6.12
C LYS A 57 23.48 2.96 6.78
N LYS A 58 24.66 3.58 6.73
CA LYS A 58 25.87 3.06 7.37
C LYS A 58 25.72 2.97 8.90
N ALA A 59 25.17 4.02 9.51
CA ALA A 59 24.98 4.06 10.96
C ALA A 59 23.95 3.02 11.42
N LEU A 60 22.82 2.87 10.72
CA LEU A 60 21.80 1.85 11.03
C LEU A 60 22.39 0.43 10.90
N ALA A 61 23.18 0.16 9.86
CA ALA A 61 23.80 -1.15 9.62
C ALA A 61 24.86 -1.55 10.66
N LYS A 62 25.41 -0.61 11.47
CA LYS A 62 26.31 -0.94 12.60
C LYS A 62 25.60 -1.75 13.69
N ASN A 63 24.30 -1.60 13.83
CA ASN A 63 23.52 -2.48 14.69
C ASN A 63 23.35 -3.83 14.01
N LYS A 64 23.88 -4.91 14.65
CA LYS A 64 23.84 -6.28 14.13
C LYS A 64 22.43 -6.74 13.72
N LYS A 65 21.39 -6.25 14.42
CA LYS A 65 19.99 -6.56 14.09
C LYS A 65 19.55 -5.94 12.73
N PHE A 66 20.26 -4.94 12.20
CA PHE A 66 19.93 -4.24 10.95
C PHE A 66 21.03 -4.32 9.88
N SER A 67 22.07 -5.11 10.08
CA SER A 67 23.22 -5.20 9.16
C SER A 67 22.86 -5.62 7.73
N ASP A 68 21.80 -6.41 7.57
CA ASP A 68 21.28 -6.93 6.30
C ASP A 68 20.00 -6.21 5.81
N ILE A 69 19.61 -5.09 6.46
CA ILE A 69 18.41 -4.34 6.07
C ILE A 69 18.53 -3.83 4.63
N LYS A 70 17.46 -4.04 3.84
CA LYS A 70 17.41 -3.62 2.44
C LYS A 70 16.75 -2.24 2.32
N PHE A 71 17.37 -1.36 1.55
CA PHE A 71 16.87 -0.02 1.26
C PHE A 71 16.37 0.07 -0.18
N LYS A 72 15.15 0.55 -0.36
CA LYS A 72 14.60 0.90 -1.66
C LYS A 72 14.79 2.39 -1.85
N GLU A 73 15.48 2.78 -2.91
CA GLU A 73 15.86 4.17 -3.16
C GLU A 73 15.02 4.76 -4.30
N GLY A 74 14.59 5.99 -4.12
CA GLY A 74 13.91 6.78 -5.14
C GLY A 74 14.53 8.17 -5.27
N ILE A 75 14.31 8.80 -6.43
CA ILE A 75 14.73 10.18 -6.71
C ILE A 75 13.53 11.10 -6.50
N ALA A 76 13.76 12.30 -5.97
CA ALA A 76 12.77 13.34 -5.82
C ALA A 76 13.40 14.71 -6.07
N LYS A 77 12.60 15.67 -6.60
CA LYS A 77 13.09 17.05 -6.79
C LYS A 77 13.37 17.74 -5.45
N ASN A 78 12.46 17.56 -4.49
CA ASN A 78 12.51 18.16 -3.16
C ASN A 78 12.36 17.08 -2.09
N HIS A 79 12.41 17.47 -0.81
CA HIS A 79 12.01 16.58 0.27
C HIS A 79 10.58 16.06 0.07
N THR A 80 10.39 14.76 0.26
CA THR A 80 9.08 14.10 0.12
C THR A 80 8.30 14.09 1.43
N PHE A 81 8.82 14.71 2.48
CA PHE A 81 8.16 14.89 3.78
C PHE A 81 8.37 16.29 4.29
N ARG A 82 7.43 16.79 5.09
CA ARG A 82 7.50 18.13 5.70
C ARG A 82 8.20 18.15 7.05
N LYS A 83 8.20 17.03 7.77
CA LYS A 83 8.72 16.87 9.15
C LYS A 83 9.32 15.50 9.35
N LEU A 84 10.15 15.35 10.37
CA LEU A 84 10.63 14.05 10.83
C LEU A 84 9.72 13.55 11.96
N TYR A 85 9.22 12.32 11.81
CA TYR A 85 8.49 11.60 12.84
C TYR A 85 9.14 10.26 13.12
N VAL A 86 9.55 10.01 14.36
CA VAL A 86 9.97 8.67 14.80
C VAL A 86 9.03 8.25 15.92
N ARG A 87 8.17 7.28 15.63
CA ARG A 87 7.04 6.93 16.49
C ARG A 87 7.16 5.51 17.02
N LEU A 88 6.96 5.37 18.33
CA LEU A 88 6.71 4.07 18.94
C LEU A 88 5.30 3.61 18.57
N ARG A 89 5.17 2.35 18.17
CA ARG A 89 3.91 1.71 17.80
C ARG A 89 3.88 0.28 18.33
N ASN A 90 2.70 -0.32 18.38
CA ASN A 90 2.56 -1.75 18.71
C ASN A 90 3.05 -2.63 17.54
N GLU A 91 2.95 -2.14 16.31
CA GLU A 91 3.28 -2.83 15.07
C GLU A 91 4.01 -1.89 14.11
N ILE A 92 4.89 -2.44 13.26
CA ILE A 92 5.55 -1.67 12.20
C ILE A 92 4.69 -1.48 10.95
N VAL A 93 3.59 -2.22 10.86
CA VAL A 93 2.51 -2.03 9.88
C VAL A 93 1.19 -2.25 10.58
N SER A 94 0.23 -1.33 10.40
CA SER A 94 -1.04 -1.38 11.12
C SER A 94 -1.92 -2.52 10.60
N SER A 95 -1.80 -3.68 11.21
CA SER A 95 -2.51 -4.92 10.83
C SER A 95 -3.59 -5.31 11.85
N LYS A 96 -3.33 -5.10 13.13
CA LYS A 96 -4.16 -5.55 14.26
C LYS A 96 -4.35 -7.08 14.31
N PHE A 97 -3.47 -7.85 13.70
CA PHE A 97 -3.45 -9.31 13.80
C PHE A 97 -2.04 -9.83 13.93
N ASN A 98 -1.91 -10.92 14.63
CA ASN A 98 -0.64 -11.61 14.84
C ASN A 98 -0.57 -12.85 13.94
N VAL A 99 0.62 -13.16 13.45
CA VAL A 99 0.94 -14.33 12.64
C VAL A 99 2.35 -14.80 12.97
N ASP A 100 2.62 -16.07 12.74
CA ASP A 100 4.00 -16.57 12.79
C ASP A 100 4.75 -16.23 11.51
N LEU A 101 5.57 -15.19 11.56
CA LEU A 101 6.39 -14.76 10.43
C LEU A 101 7.44 -15.79 9.98
N LYS A 102 7.71 -16.84 10.76
CA LYS A 102 8.56 -17.98 10.33
C LYS A 102 7.86 -18.78 9.24
N ASN A 103 6.53 -18.79 9.25
CA ASN A 103 5.70 -19.50 8.27
C ASN A 103 5.26 -18.61 7.08
N LYS A 104 5.91 -17.49 6.84
CA LYS A 104 5.56 -16.60 5.72
C LYS A 104 5.78 -17.25 4.36
N GLY A 105 5.14 -16.71 3.32
CA GLY A 105 5.32 -17.14 1.93
C GLY A 105 6.76 -16.93 1.44
N LYS A 106 7.21 -17.79 0.53
CA LYS A 106 8.53 -17.67 -0.10
C LYS A 106 8.63 -16.36 -0.91
N TYR A 107 9.81 -15.78 -0.99
CA TYR A 107 10.03 -14.66 -1.89
C TYR A 107 10.07 -15.12 -3.34
N ILE A 108 9.51 -14.28 -4.21
CA ILE A 108 9.71 -14.34 -5.66
C ILE A 108 10.38 -13.04 -6.11
N GLU A 109 11.45 -13.15 -6.87
CA GLU A 109 12.16 -11.99 -7.35
C GLU A 109 11.37 -11.27 -8.47
N PRO A 110 11.51 -9.92 -8.63
CA PRO A 110 10.79 -9.17 -9.66
C PRO A 110 10.95 -9.73 -11.06
N LYS A 111 12.16 -10.10 -11.45
CA LYS A 111 12.44 -10.67 -12.78
C LYS A 111 11.81 -12.05 -12.98
N GLU A 112 11.80 -12.88 -11.93
CA GLU A 112 11.12 -14.18 -11.95
C GLU A 112 9.61 -13.99 -12.12
N LEU A 113 9.01 -13.06 -11.36
CA LEU A 113 7.59 -12.74 -11.52
C LEU A 113 7.29 -12.27 -12.94
N LYS A 114 8.13 -11.37 -13.50
CA LYS A 114 7.95 -10.88 -14.87
C LYS A 114 7.95 -12.03 -15.87
N ILE A 115 8.89 -12.98 -15.77
CA ILE A 115 8.97 -14.16 -16.66
C ILE A 115 7.69 -15.01 -16.57
N LEU A 116 7.18 -15.26 -15.36
CA LEU A 116 5.92 -16.00 -15.18
C LEU A 116 4.74 -15.31 -15.89
N LEU A 117 4.68 -13.97 -15.79
CA LEU A 117 3.61 -13.19 -16.41
C LEU A 117 3.77 -13.10 -17.95
N ASP A 118 4.98 -12.95 -18.46
CA ASP A 118 5.29 -12.95 -19.91
C ASP A 118 4.88 -14.29 -20.54
N ASN A 119 5.09 -15.40 -19.84
CA ASN A 119 4.73 -16.75 -20.27
C ASN A 119 3.24 -17.09 -20.04
N ASN A 120 2.44 -16.14 -19.55
CA ASN A 120 1.02 -16.35 -19.19
C ASN A 120 0.81 -17.52 -18.21
N GLU A 121 1.75 -17.72 -17.28
CA GLU A 121 1.62 -18.73 -16.24
C GLU A 121 0.37 -18.46 -15.37
N LYS A 122 -0.30 -19.55 -14.96
CA LYS A 122 -1.53 -19.46 -14.16
C LYS A 122 -1.23 -19.13 -12.69
N VAL A 123 -0.81 -17.92 -12.43
CA VAL A 123 -0.56 -17.39 -11.09
C VAL A 123 -1.67 -16.44 -10.65
N ILE A 124 -1.88 -16.33 -9.35
CA ILE A 124 -2.79 -15.35 -8.74
C ILE A 124 -1.95 -14.24 -8.13
N LEU A 125 -2.08 -13.03 -8.66
CA LEU A 125 -1.52 -11.83 -8.04
C LEU A 125 -2.54 -11.29 -7.04
N LEU A 126 -2.21 -11.33 -5.74
CA LEU A 126 -3.08 -10.85 -4.67
C LEU A 126 -2.53 -9.54 -4.11
N ASP A 127 -3.27 -8.46 -4.33
CA ASP A 127 -2.92 -7.14 -3.80
C ASP A 127 -3.31 -7.04 -2.31
N ALA A 128 -2.31 -6.86 -1.45
CA ALA A 128 -2.50 -6.69 -0.01
C ALA A 128 -2.61 -5.22 0.41
N ARG A 129 -2.84 -4.30 -0.54
CA ARG A 129 -2.99 -2.87 -0.28
C ARG A 129 -4.46 -2.51 -0.04
N ASN A 130 -4.67 -1.24 0.32
CA ASN A 130 -6.01 -0.69 0.50
C ASN A 130 -6.66 -0.34 -0.86
N ASN A 131 -7.98 -0.20 -0.89
CA ASN A 131 -8.78 0.13 -2.07
C ASN A 131 -8.22 1.32 -2.86
N TYR A 132 -7.96 2.45 -2.20
CA TYR A 132 -7.45 3.65 -2.87
C TYR A 132 -6.06 3.47 -3.50
N GLU A 133 -5.23 2.56 -2.97
CA GLU A 133 -3.93 2.22 -3.57
C GLU A 133 -4.10 1.34 -4.80
N TYR A 134 -5.01 0.36 -4.73
CA TYR A 134 -5.35 -0.53 -5.83
C TYR A 134 -6.00 0.21 -7.01
N ASP A 135 -6.88 1.16 -6.71
CA ASP A 135 -7.55 1.97 -7.73
C ASP A 135 -6.57 2.82 -8.52
N ILE A 136 -5.55 3.41 -7.89
CA ILE A 136 -4.52 4.25 -8.52
C ILE A 136 -3.63 3.49 -9.49
N GLY A 137 -3.32 2.23 -9.17
CA GLY A 137 -2.54 1.36 -10.04
C GLY A 137 -2.32 -0.01 -9.44
N ARG A 138 -2.21 -0.99 -10.32
CA ARG A 138 -2.17 -2.42 -9.97
C ARG A 138 -1.52 -3.26 -11.07
N PHE A 139 -1.11 -4.45 -10.73
CA PHE A 139 -0.79 -5.43 -11.77
C PHE A 139 -2.04 -5.81 -12.56
N LYS A 140 -1.90 -6.02 -13.87
CA LYS A 140 -2.98 -6.52 -14.73
C LYS A 140 -3.54 -7.82 -14.17
N ASN A 141 -4.86 -7.93 -14.13
CA ASN A 141 -5.58 -9.11 -13.61
C ASN A 141 -5.30 -9.45 -12.13
N ALA A 142 -4.74 -8.53 -11.35
CA ALA A 142 -4.58 -8.74 -9.92
C ALA A 142 -5.93 -8.84 -9.21
N ILE A 143 -6.00 -9.72 -8.21
CA ILE A 143 -7.12 -9.84 -7.30
C ILE A 143 -6.92 -8.90 -6.13
N HIS A 144 -7.99 -8.21 -5.73
CA HIS A 144 -8.05 -7.40 -4.54
C HIS A 144 -9.24 -7.81 -3.67
N LEU A 145 -9.05 -7.85 -2.35
CA LEU A 145 -10.08 -8.30 -1.41
C LEU A 145 -11.02 -7.18 -0.93
N ASN A 146 -11.02 -6.04 -1.61
CA ASN A 146 -11.83 -4.87 -1.27
C ASN A 146 -11.58 -4.36 0.16
N LEU A 147 -10.31 -4.10 0.48
CA LEU A 147 -9.85 -3.65 1.80
C LEU A 147 -9.91 -2.13 1.90
N ASP A 148 -10.70 -1.58 2.80
CA ASP A 148 -10.57 -0.18 3.18
C ASP A 148 -9.30 0.05 3.99
N THR A 149 -8.95 -0.91 4.83
CA THR A 149 -7.69 -0.96 5.56
C THR A 149 -7.10 -2.37 5.60
N PHE A 150 -5.79 -2.50 5.65
CA PHE A 150 -5.11 -3.80 5.79
C PHE A 150 -5.52 -4.60 7.04
N ARG A 151 -6.14 -3.95 8.03
CA ARG A 151 -6.67 -4.59 9.24
C ARG A 151 -7.81 -5.57 8.95
N GLU A 152 -8.51 -5.38 7.84
CA GLU A 152 -9.64 -6.23 7.41
C GLU A 152 -9.18 -7.52 6.72
N PHE A 153 -7.88 -7.63 6.39
CA PHE A 153 -7.35 -8.75 5.63
C PHE A 153 -7.71 -10.13 6.24
N PRO A 154 -7.61 -10.36 7.58
CA PRO A 154 -8.00 -11.64 8.18
C PRO A 154 -9.48 -11.96 8.01
N GLU A 155 -10.35 -10.96 8.12
CA GLU A 155 -11.78 -11.10 7.98
C GLU A 155 -12.16 -11.48 6.55
N LYS A 156 -11.53 -10.83 5.56
CA LYS A 156 -11.71 -11.17 4.16
C LYS A 156 -11.25 -12.58 3.80
N ILE A 157 -10.16 -13.08 4.41
CA ILE A 157 -9.74 -14.48 4.23
C ILE A 157 -10.75 -15.45 4.83
N LYS A 158 -11.33 -15.15 6.01
CA LYS A 158 -12.40 -15.95 6.60
C LYS A 158 -13.68 -15.93 5.76
N GLU A 159 -14.06 -14.78 5.20
CA GLU A 159 -15.19 -14.66 4.27
C GLU A 159 -15.02 -15.59 3.05
N LEU A 160 -13.81 -15.64 2.46
CA LEU A 160 -13.51 -16.57 1.37
C LEU A 160 -13.73 -18.04 1.76
N GLN A 161 -13.37 -18.43 2.99
CA GLN A 161 -13.57 -19.78 3.52
C GLN A 161 -15.04 -20.07 3.84
N GLY A 162 -15.80 -19.08 4.34
CA GLY A 162 -17.20 -19.21 4.74
C GLY A 162 -18.18 -19.33 3.56
N ASN A 163 -17.84 -18.79 2.40
CA ASN A 163 -18.69 -18.81 1.21
C ASN A 163 -18.86 -20.20 0.57
N ASN A 164 -18.17 -21.24 1.05
CA ASN A 164 -18.46 -22.63 0.68
C ASN A 164 -19.80 -23.17 1.22
N LYS A 165 -20.55 -22.41 2.05
CA LYS A 165 -21.82 -22.85 2.69
C LYS A 165 -23.06 -22.05 2.29
N LYS A 166 -22.96 -21.04 1.44
CA LYS A 166 -24.15 -20.27 0.98
C LYS A 166 -24.18 -20.18 -0.54
N SER A 167 -24.98 -21.02 -1.17
CA SER A 167 -25.57 -20.71 -2.47
C SER A 167 -26.39 -19.42 -2.27
N TYR A 168 -25.98 -18.32 -2.88
CA TYR A 168 -26.78 -17.10 -2.87
C TYR A 168 -28.06 -17.33 -3.66
N ASN A 169 -29.17 -17.50 -2.96
CA ASN A 169 -30.48 -17.22 -3.50
C ASN A 169 -30.53 -15.73 -3.83
N THR A 170 -30.66 -15.44 -5.11
CA THR A 170 -30.91 -14.10 -5.62
C THR A 170 -32.33 -13.70 -5.23
N ASP A 171 -32.52 -13.07 -4.10
CA ASP A 171 -33.76 -12.37 -3.81
C ASP A 171 -33.77 -11.04 -4.57
N LYS A 172 -34.76 -11.01 -5.49
CA LYS A 172 -35.20 -9.83 -6.23
C LYS A 172 -35.69 -8.79 -5.22
N ASN A 173 -35.02 -7.65 -5.14
CA ASN A 173 -35.60 -6.33 -4.91
C ASN A 173 -34.48 -5.31 -4.63
N ASN A 174 -34.04 -4.63 -5.69
CA ASN A 174 -33.58 -3.25 -5.65
C ASN A 174 -33.35 -2.75 -7.09
N ASP A 175 -34.48 -2.55 -7.78
CA ASP A 175 -34.52 -1.65 -8.94
C ASP A 175 -34.53 -0.21 -8.43
N LYS A 176 -33.37 0.42 -8.40
CA LYS A 176 -33.16 1.88 -8.50
C LYS A 176 -31.71 2.25 -8.21
N ILE A 177 -30.81 1.92 -9.09
CA ILE A 177 -29.56 2.68 -9.41
C ILE A 177 -29.01 2.00 -10.68
N LYS A 178 -29.70 2.17 -11.77
CA LYS A 178 -29.15 1.97 -13.12
C LYS A 178 -28.70 3.33 -13.61
N ASN A 179 -27.40 3.51 -13.62
CA ASN A 179 -26.60 4.33 -14.52
C ASN A 179 -25.38 4.89 -13.76
N LEU A 180 -24.28 4.14 -13.83
CA LEU A 180 -22.88 4.60 -13.79
C LEU A 180 -21.97 3.39 -13.49
N ASN A 181 -21.19 3.01 -14.47
CA ASN A 181 -20.07 2.06 -14.38
C ASN A 181 -20.18 0.72 -15.13
N ASN A 182 -20.03 0.77 -16.45
CA ASN A 182 -19.82 -0.43 -17.27
C ASN A 182 -18.50 -1.20 -16.95
N ASN A 183 -17.54 -0.60 -16.23
CA ASN A 183 -16.31 -1.25 -15.81
C ASN A 183 -16.41 -1.96 -14.44
N LYS A 184 -17.30 -1.52 -13.55
CA LYS A 184 -17.55 -2.17 -12.26
C LYS A 184 -18.14 -3.57 -12.42
N ASN A 185 -19.02 -3.76 -13.41
CA ASN A 185 -19.71 -5.02 -13.66
C ASN A 185 -18.79 -6.19 -14.10
N LYS A 186 -17.59 -5.92 -14.60
CA LYS A 186 -16.64 -6.98 -15.00
C LYS A 186 -15.77 -7.43 -13.81
N LEU A 187 -15.42 -6.51 -12.93
CA LEU A 187 -14.69 -6.79 -11.68
C LEU A 187 -15.60 -7.48 -10.64
N ASP A 188 -16.85 -7.04 -10.50
CA ASP A 188 -17.84 -7.67 -9.61
C ASP A 188 -18.18 -9.11 -10.05
N LYS A 189 -18.16 -9.41 -11.36
CA LYS A 189 -18.33 -10.78 -11.87
C LYS A 189 -17.14 -11.70 -11.59
N ILE A 190 -15.94 -11.15 -11.47
CA ILE A 190 -14.74 -11.90 -11.11
C ILE A 190 -14.68 -12.09 -9.59
N SER A 191 -15.02 -11.08 -8.80
CA SER A 191 -15.05 -11.18 -7.33
C SER A 191 -16.05 -12.23 -6.83
N ASN A 192 -17.19 -12.38 -7.49
CA ASN A 192 -18.22 -13.40 -7.15
C ASN A 192 -17.79 -14.84 -7.48
N LYS A 193 -16.72 -15.06 -8.26
CA LYS A 193 -16.17 -16.38 -8.58
C LYS A 193 -14.93 -16.75 -7.75
N ILE A 194 -14.36 -15.79 -7.05
CA ILE A 194 -13.18 -16.01 -6.22
C ILE A 194 -13.65 -16.56 -4.88
N ASN A 195 -13.38 -17.83 -4.65
CA ASN A 195 -13.63 -18.51 -3.39
C ASN A 195 -12.39 -19.28 -2.95
N TYR A 196 -12.44 -19.82 -1.74
CA TYR A 196 -11.35 -20.55 -1.13
C TYR A 196 -10.86 -21.72 -2.02
N GLU A 197 -11.78 -22.54 -2.52
CA GLU A 197 -11.45 -23.71 -3.35
C GLU A 197 -10.75 -23.32 -4.66
N PHE A 198 -11.17 -22.19 -5.26
CA PHE A 198 -10.48 -21.67 -6.45
C PHE A 198 -9.04 -21.26 -6.16
N LEU A 199 -8.79 -20.65 -5.00
CA LEU A 199 -7.48 -20.10 -4.64
C LEU A 199 -6.54 -21.15 -4.02
N LYS A 200 -7.08 -22.13 -3.26
CA LYS A 200 -6.33 -23.05 -2.42
C LYS A 200 -5.19 -23.76 -3.15
N ASN A 201 -5.44 -24.21 -4.38
CA ASN A 201 -4.49 -24.97 -5.16
C ASN A 201 -3.70 -24.12 -6.19
N LYS A 202 -3.82 -22.79 -6.11
CA LYS A 202 -3.13 -21.90 -7.04
C LYS A 202 -1.84 -21.37 -6.45
N LYS A 203 -0.89 -21.02 -7.31
CA LYS A 203 0.29 -20.23 -6.92
C LYS A 203 -0.17 -18.80 -6.66
N ILE A 204 -0.22 -18.41 -5.39
CA ILE A 204 -0.61 -17.07 -4.95
C ILE A 204 0.65 -16.24 -4.70
N ILE A 205 0.75 -15.08 -5.33
CA ILE A 205 1.85 -14.14 -5.14
C ILE A 205 1.26 -12.87 -4.55
N THR A 206 1.52 -12.61 -3.26
CA THR A 206 1.09 -11.39 -2.61
C THR A 206 2.04 -10.24 -2.94
N TYR A 207 1.50 -9.03 -3.09
CA TYR A 207 2.31 -7.84 -3.28
C TYR A 207 1.73 -6.63 -2.54
N CYS A 208 2.60 -5.67 -2.23
CA CYS A 208 2.24 -4.33 -1.76
C CYS A 208 3.32 -3.34 -2.21
N THR A 209 3.21 -2.07 -1.83
CA THR A 209 4.15 -1.02 -2.27
C THR A 209 5.61 -1.36 -2.00
N GLY A 210 5.96 -1.72 -0.76
CA GLY A 210 7.34 -1.96 -0.33
C GLY A 210 7.63 -3.37 0.20
N GLY A 211 6.64 -4.27 0.29
CA GLY A 211 6.78 -5.65 0.77
C GLY A 211 6.39 -5.87 2.24
N VAL A 212 6.36 -4.85 3.09
CA VAL A 212 6.16 -5.00 4.55
C VAL A 212 4.83 -5.66 4.93
N ARG A 213 3.72 -5.34 4.24
CA ARG A 213 2.41 -5.98 4.49
C ARG A 213 2.38 -7.43 4.05
N CYS A 214 3.14 -7.77 3.00
CA CYS A 214 3.17 -9.11 2.44
C CYS A 214 3.76 -10.14 3.39
N GLU A 215 4.66 -9.73 4.28
CA GLU A 215 5.20 -10.60 5.33
C GLU A 215 4.07 -11.20 6.18
N LYS A 216 3.16 -10.32 6.67
CA LYS A 216 2.00 -10.75 7.47
C LYS A 216 0.90 -11.38 6.62
N ALA A 217 0.62 -10.84 5.43
CA ALA A 217 -0.42 -11.35 4.54
C ALA A 217 -0.12 -12.79 4.09
N SER A 218 1.12 -13.06 3.67
CA SER A 218 1.51 -14.39 3.21
C SER A 218 1.56 -15.42 4.34
N ALA A 219 1.97 -15.03 5.56
CA ALA A 219 1.92 -15.88 6.73
C ALA A 219 0.47 -16.25 7.08
N LEU A 220 -0.43 -15.25 7.13
CA LEU A 220 -1.85 -15.48 7.39
C LEU A 220 -2.51 -16.40 6.37
N LEU A 221 -2.20 -16.23 5.07
CA LEU A 221 -2.70 -17.13 4.03
C LEU A 221 -2.26 -18.58 4.30
N LYS A 222 -1.00 -18.80 4.64
CA LYS A 222 -0.50 -20.14 4.96
C LYS A 222 -1.15 -20.73 6.21
N GLU A 223 -1.34 -19.93 7.27
CA GLU A 223 -2.08 -20.35 8.47
C GLU A 223 -3.54 -20.72 8.16
N ASN A 224 -4.10 -20.19 7.08
CA ASN A 224 -5.45 -20.48 6.61
C ASN A 224 -5.52 -21.54 5.50
N GLY A 225 -4.47 -22.36 5.33
CA GLY A 225 -4.46 -23.52 4.45
C GLY A 225 -4.22 -23.24 2.97
N PHE A 226 -3.59 -22.09 2.65
CA PHE A 226 -3.07 -21.82 1.31
C PHE A 226 -1.59 -22.23 1.26
N ASP A 227 -1.25 -23.34 0.63
CA ASP A 227 0.10 -23.91 0.71
C ASP A 227 1.10 -23.24 -0.25
N ASN A 228 0.64 -22.86 -1.44
CA ASN A 228 1.50 -22.35 -2.51
C ASN A 228 1.56 -20.82 -2.54
N VAL A 229 2.01 -20.22 -1.43
CA VAL A 229 2.02 -18.77 -1.22
C VAL A 229 3.43 -18.20 -1.36
N TYR A 230 3.54 -17.17 -2.18
CA TYR A 230 4.72 -16.35 -2.40
C TYR A 230 4.44 -14.89 -2.08
N GLN A 231 5.51 -14.11 -1.98
CA GLN A 231 5.45 -12.66 -1.85
C GLN A 231 6.50 -11.98 -2.72
N LEU A 232 6.10 -10.90 -3.41
CA LEU A 232 6.99 -10.15 -4.28
C LEU A 232 8.10 -9.48 -3.47
N HIS A 233 9.34 -9.91 -3.70
CA HIS A 233 10.50 -9.37 -2.99
C HIS A 233 10.67 -7.87 -3.26
N GLY A 234 10.68 -7.10 -2.19
CA GLY A 234 10.79 -5.64 -2.28
C GLY A 234 9.54 -4.91 -2.77
N GLY A 235 8.48 -5.63 -3.14
CA GLY A 235 7.20 -5.06 -3.57
C GLY A 235 7.25 -4.33 -4.91
N ILE A 236 6.20 -3.53 -5.17
CA ILE A 236 6.01 -2.80 -6.43
C ILE A 236 7.20 -1.90 -6.75
N LEU A 237 7.78 -1.21 -5.76
CA LEU A 237 8.87 -0.28 -5.99
C LEU A 237 10.14 -0.97 -6.50
N THR A 238 10.44 -2.19 -6.02
CA THR A 238 11.58 -2.96 -6.54
C THR A 238 11.26 -3.52 -7.91
N TYR A 239 10.01 -4.00 -8.12
CA TYR A 239 9.57 -4.46 -9.43
C TYR A 239 9.69 -3.38 -10.50
N GLY A 240 9.19 -2.17 -10.23
CA GLY A 240 9.28 -1.06 -11.17
C GLY A 240 10.71 -0.66 -11.51
N LYS A 241 11.61 -0.72 -10.53
CA LYS A 241 13.04 -0.44 -10.75
C LYS A 241 13.72 -1.49 -11.64
N GLU A 242 13.36 -2.77 -11.53
CA GLU A 242 14.02 -3.88 -12.21
C GLU A 242 13.35 -4.30 -13.53
N CYS A 243 12.03 -4.14 -13.62
CA CYS A 243 11.20 -4.64 -14.71
C CYS A 243 10.42 -3.53 -15.44
N GLY A 244 10.58 -2.28 -15.02
CA GLY A 244 9.79 -1.18 -15.55
C GLY A 244 8.29 -1.33 -15.21
N ASN A 245 7.43 -0.84 -16.10
CA ASN A 245 5.98 -0.92 -15.95
C ASN A 245 5.35 -2.16 -16.61
N ALA A 246 6.15 -3.21 -16.90
CA ALA A 246 5.64 -4.45 -17.49
C ALA A 246 4.53 -5.04 -16.60
N HIS A 247 3.38 -5.41 -17.21
CA HIS A 247 2.20 -5.97 -16.52
C HIS A 247 1.58 -5.06 -15.44
N TRP A 248 1.96 -3.79 -15.38
CA TRP A 248 1.43 -2.80 -14.45
C TRP A 248 0.52 -1.81 -15.16
N GLU A 249 -0.54 -1.35 -14.47
CA GLU A 249 -1.47 -0.32 -14.93
C GLU A 249 -1.54 0.83 -13.93
N GLY A 250 -1.51 2.07 -14.43
CA GLY A 250 -1.61 3.27 -13.62
C GLY A 250 -0.34 3.58 -12.81
N LYS A 251 -0.50 4.33 -11.72
CA LYS A 251 0.57 4.80 -10.84
C LYS A 251 0.60 4.03 -9.52
N CYS A 252 1.69 4.12 -8.77
CA CYS A 252 1.81 3.53 -7.45
C CYS A 252 1.61 4.60 -6.37
N PHE A 253 0.64 4.39 -5.47
CA PHE A 253 0.49 5.23 -4.29
C PHE A 253 1.68 5.09 -3.36
N VAL A 254 2.18 6.23 -2.86
CA VAL A 254 3.24 6.31 -1.86
C VAL A 254 2.81 7.20 -0.69
N PHE A 255 3.22 6.84 0.52
CA PHE A 255 2.83 7.54 1.76
C PHE A 255 3.70 8.78 2.03
N ASP A 256 3.87 9.62 1.00
CA ASP A 256 4.61 10.89 1.11
C ASP A 256 3.95 11.98 0.24
N THR A 257 4.53 13.18 0.21
CA THR A 257 3.94 14.34 -0.49
C THR A 257 3.78 14.18 -2.00
N ARG A 258 4.32 13.12 -2.61
CA ARG A 258 4.15 12.82 -4.05
C ARG A 258 2.79 12.17 -4.35
N GLY A 259 2.15 11.54 -3.35
CA GLY A 259 0.87 10.87 -3.50
C GLY A 259 0.92 9.63 -4.38
N ALA A 260 1.06 9.81 -5.70
CA ALA A 260 1.18 8.73 -6.67
C ALA A 260 2.39 8.96 -7.60
N ILE A 261 3.14 7.90 -7.88
CA ILE A 261 4.35 7.94 -8.73
C ILE A 261 4.28 6.86 -9.81
N ASP A 262 4.99 7.09 -10.91
CA ASP A 262 5.27 6.03 -11.87
C ASP A 262 6.20 4.99 -11.23
N ILE A 263 5.95 3.70 -11.50
CA ILE A 263 6.82 2.65 -10.94
C ILE A 263 8.12 2.51 -11.73
N ASP A 264 8.08 2.82 -13.02
CA ASP A 264 9.26 2.97 -13.87
C ASP A 264 9.66 4.46 -13.89
N PRO A 265 10.84 4.82 -13.38
CA PRO A 265 11.30 6.21 -13.37
C PRO A 265 11.54 6.79 -14.78
N ASN A 266 11.60 5.95 -15.82
CA ASN A 266 11.89 6.35 -17.20
C ASN A 266 10.63 6.41 -18.08
N SER A 267 9.45 6.11 -17.53
CA SER A 267 8.18 6.14 -18.28
C SER A 267 7.09 6.90 -17.53
N GLN A 268 6.09 7.36 -18.28
CA GLN A 268 4.87 7.92 -17.72
C GLN A 268 3.73 6.93 -17.94
N SER A 269 3.01 6.61 -16.86
CA SER A 269 1.84 5.75 -16.91
C SER A 269 0.57 6.58 -17.03
N GLU A 270 -0.34 6.17 -17.90
CA GLU A 270 -1.67 6.76 -18.00
C GLU A 270 -2.46 6.53 -16.71
N PRO A 271 -3.21 7.54 -16.22
CA PRO A 271 -4.11 7.38 -15.11
C PRO A 271 -5.20 6.35 -15.41
N ILE A 272 -5.42 5.40 -14.50
CA ILE A 272 -6.54 4.46 -14.58
C ILE A 272 -7.71 4.84 -13.67
N THR A 273 -7.56 5.93 -12.91
CA THR A 273 -8.59 6.57 -12.09
C THR A 273 -9.10 7.86 -12.75
N GLN A 274 -10.19 8.38 -12.20
CA GLN A 274 -10.82 9.60 -12.66
C GLN A 274 -11.01 10.59 -11.51
N CYS A 275 -11.03 11.87 -11.84
CA CYS A 275 -11.40 12.93 -10.92
C CYS A 275 -12.82 12.72 -10.38
N VAL A 276 -13.02 12.83 -9.06
CA VAL A 276 -14.33 12.62 -8.42
C VAL A 276 -15.40 13.61 -8.83
N LEU A 277 -15.05 14.74 -9.47
CA LEU A 277 -15.99 15.80 -9.85
C LEU A 277 -16.19 15.92 -11.37
N CYS A 278 -15.10 16.04 -12.14
CA CYS A 278 -15.20 16.23 -13.59
C CYS A 278 -15.06 14.92 -14.39
N HIS A 279 -14.72 13.81 -13.73
CA HIS A 279 -14.56 12.48 -14.31
C HIS A 279 -13.46 12.35 -15.38
N LEU A 280 -12.61 13.35 -15.58
CA LEU A 280 -11.45 13.24 -16.45
C LEU A 280 -10.40 12.31 -15.82
N PRO A 281 -9.60 11.60 -16.64
CA PRO A 281 -8.50 10.76 -16.15
C PRO A 281 -7.58 11.57 -15.23
N ASN A 282 -7.31 11.04 -14.05
CA ASN A 282 -6.48 11.72 -13.05
C ASN A 282 -5.95 10.74 -12.02
N SER A 283 -4.72 10.96 -11.56
CA SER A 283 -4.08 10.18 -10.48
C SER A 283 -3.62 11.02 -9.29
N ASP A 284 -3.98 12.34 -9.27
CA ASP A 284 -3.64 13.19 -8.12
C ASP A 284 -4.52 12.81 -6.94
N ILE A 285 -3.90 12.24 -5.93
CA ILE A 285 -4.58 11.75 -4.74
C ILE A 285 -4.44 12.71 -3.57
N HIS A 286 -5.53 12.90 -2.85
CA HIS A 286 -5.65 13.83 -1.74
C HIS A 286 -6.37 13.18 -0.56
N ASN A 287 -6.10 13.65 0.67
CA ASN A 287 -6.95 13.39 1.82
C ASN A 287 -8.09 14.41 1.88
N CYS A 288 -9.26 13.96 2.29
CA CYS A 288 -10.38 14.87 2.50
C CYS A 288 -10.06 15.86 3.62
N ALA A 289 -10.25 17.17 3.34
CA ALA A 289 -10.02 18.23 4.31
C ALA A 289 -10.98 18.16 5.53
N LEU A 290 -12.12 17.47 5.39
CA LEU A 290 -13.01 17.18 6.51
C LEU A 290 -12.40 16.07 7.37
N THR A 291 -11.87 16.43 8.54
CA THR A 291 -11.14 15.51 9.44
C THR A 291 -11.95 14.30 9.92
N THR A 292 -13.28 14.43 10.00
CA THR A 292 -14.20 13.34 10.34
C THR A 292 -14.40 12.35 9.19
N CYS A 293 -14.03 12.72 7.95
CA CYS A 293 -14.10 11.87 6.77
C CYS A 293 -12.75 11.18 6.50
N ASP A 294 -11.66 11.94 6.46
CA ASP A 294 -10.26 11.54 6.24
C ASP A 294 -10.04 10.51 5.10
N ARG A 295 -10.96 10.49 4.10
CA ARG A 295 -10.91 9.57 2.98
C ARG A 295 -9.89 10.03 1.94
N PHE A 296 -9.12 9.10 1.37
CA PHE A 296 -8.36 9.33 0.15
C PHE A 296 -9.29 9.38 -1.07
N PHE A 297 -9.02 10.32 -1.98
CA PHE A 297 -9.77 10.49 -3.24
C PHE A 297 -8.90 11.11 -4.33
N THR A 298 -9.27 10.90 -5.58
CA THR A 298 -8.58 11.51 -6.73
C THR A 298 -9.33 12.72 -7.23
N ALA A 299 -8.64 13.84 -7.39
CA ALA A 299 -9.21 15.07 -7.98
C ALA A 299 -8.13 15.84 -8.71
N CYS A 300 -8.46 16.35 -9.91
CA CYS A 300 -7.59 17.32 -10.57
C CYS A 300 -7.54 18.63 -9.77
N ARG A 301 -6.50 19.42 -9.99
CA ARG A 301 -6.23 20.65 -9.23
C ARG A 301 -7.43 21.60 -9.15
N ASP A 302 -8.11 21.80 -10.27
CA ASP A 302 -9.27 22.73 -10.33
C ASP A 302 -10.44 22.19 -9.50
N CYS A 303 -10.77 20.93 -9.66
CA CYS A 303 -11.84 20.28 -8.90
C CYS A 303 -11.53 20.18 -7.40
N PHE A 304 -10.27 19.94 -7.04
CA PHE A 304 -9.82 19.98 -5.65
C PHE A 304 -10.05 21.37 -5.02
N ASN A 305 -9.72 22.44 -5.75
CA ASN A 305 -9.97 23.82 -5.30
C ASN A 305 -11.47 24.11 -5.18
N VAL A 306 -12.29 23.72 -6.18
CA VAL A 306 -13.75 23.86 -6.15
C VAL A 306 -14.35 23.14 -4.93
N LEU A 307 -13.86 21.95 -4.60
CA LEU A 307 -14.31 21.20 -3.45
C LEU A 307 -13.66 21.63 -2.11
N LYS A 308 -12.80 22.65 -2.12
CA LYS A 308 -12.03 23.12 -0.96
C LYS A 308 -11.30 21.98 -0.23
N GLY A 309 -10.68 21.10 -1.00
CA GLY A 309 -9.95 19.93 -0.48
C GLY A 309 -10.82 18.77 0.00
N CYS A 310 -12.13 18.81 -0.21
CA CYS A 310 -13.05 17.76 0.24
C CYS A 310 -13.32 16.73 -0.87
N CYS A 311 -13.60 15.48 -0.48
CA CYS A 311 -13.88 14.40 -1.42
C CYS A 311 -15.28 14.48 -2.06
N SER A 312 -16.16 15.35 -1.56
CA SER A 312 -17.53 15.50 -2.06
C SER A 312 -18.13 16.87 -1.71
N LYS A 313 -19.21 17.24 -2.40
CA LYS A 313 -20.01 18.45 -2.07
C LYS A 313 -20.57 18.37 -0.63
N ARG A 314 -20.93 17.17 -0.14
CA ARG A 314 -21.41 16.96 1.22
C ARG A 314 -20.32 17.29 2.23
N CYS A 315 -19.12 16.71 2.10
CA CYS A 315 -17.99 16.98 3.00
C CYS A 315 -17.60 18.46 2.99
N ARG A 316 -17.62 19.10 1.81
CA ARG A 316 -17.42 20.55 1.70
C ARG A 316 -18.46 21.35 2.49
N GLY A 317 -19.74 20.98 2.37
CA GLY A 317 -20.83 21.62 3.11
C GLY A 317 -20.67 21.48 4.63
N GLU A 318 -20.26 20.30 5.10
CA GLU A 318 -19.98 20.03 6.53
C GLU A 318 -18.73 20.79 7.02
N LEU A 319 -17.67 20.88 6.20
CA LEU A 319 -16.47 21.66 6.52
C LEU A 319 -16.78 23.14 6.70
N LEU A 320 -17.63 23.72 5.86
CA LEU A 320 -18.01 25.14 5.91
C LEU A 320 -18.95 25.49 7.06
N LYS A 321 -19.61 24.50 7.69
CA LYS A 321 -20.47 24.69 8.87
C LYS A 321 -19.67 24.71 10.19
N LYS A 322 -18.40 24.26 10.20
CA LYS A 322 -17.55 24.30 11.41
C LYS A 322 -17.09 25.74 11.68
N PRO A 323 -17.22 26.27 12.92
CA PRO A 323 -16.64 27.56 13.29
C PRO A 323 -15.12 27.54 13.09
N VAL A 324 -14.54 28.69 12.74
CA VAL A 324 -13.11 28.88 12.40
C VAL A 324 -12.16 28.56 13.60
N GLU A 325 -12.69 28.38 14.80
CA GLU A 325 -11.92 28.23 16.06
C GLU A 325 -11.17 26.90 16.24
N MET A 326 -11.29 25.93 15.30
CA MET A 326 -10.61 24.61 15.40
C MET A 326 -9.46 24.42 14.41
N LEU A 327 -8.88 25.48 13.87
CA LEU A 327 -7.81 25.40 12.86
C LEU A 327 -6.43 25.86 13.37
N ASN A 328 -6.22 25.88 14.71
CA ASN A 328 -4.90 26.13 15.31
C ASN A 328 -4.20 24.83 15.72
#